data_81b48b254ece560f67c376274272104b
#
_entry.id   81b48b254ece560f67c376274272104b
#
_cell.length_a   1.000
_cell.length_b   1.000
_cell.length_c   1.000
_cell.angle_alpha   90.00
_cell.angle_beta   90.00
_cell.angle_gamma   90.00
#
_symmetry.space_group_name_H-M   'P 1'
#
loop_
_entity.id
_entity.type
_entity.pdbx_description
1 polymer ?
#
loop_
_entity_poly.entity_id
_entity_poly.type
_entity_poly.pdbx_seq_one_letter_code
_entity_poly.pdbx_strand_id
1 'polypeptide(L)'
;VEALTGDPGPVTAPWDEREEPTDTPRPAWARAGVDVSRAAYVAECCRLLARGDTLEDLLTEAEELGLRMERFRIRARKEADVQAPPSQRIECAVADTIEGSPDLSRPAVELVVRGHPDGWLLGELVSRTNRGWLGHEQRPFQYSSALPPRIARAMVNLVAAPGDRIIDPCCGSATVLVEAGYMGVEPFGWEVNQTVAEQAARNICHHGQAAWLTVGDGRDARGSWDGAVLDLPYGIANKRAEDVCRGLVEHALEVARLVAVVTVDELGGFLRETGATVLGSATVIKSKLRRRVYRVQSGPESGTWNPQSGTATT
;
A
#
# COMPACT_ATOMS: atom_id res chain seq x y z
N VAL A 1 -0.33 2.22 7.45
CA VAL A 1 -1.17 1.47 8.41
C VAL A 1 -2.62 1.91 8.29
N GLU A 2 -2.91 3.23 8.23
CA GLU A 2 -4.27 3.75 8.00
C GLU A 2 -4.94 3.17 6.75
N ALA A 3 -4.17 3.02 5.66
CA ALA A 3 -4.67 2.46 4.41
C ALA A 3 -5.13 0.99 4.50
N LEU A 4 -4.75 0.27 5.55
CA LEU A 4 -5.07 -1.15 5.73
C LEU A 4 -6.18 -1.41 6.73
N THR A 5 -6.42 -0.48 7.67
CA THR A 5 -7.38 -0.69 8.77
C THR A 5 -8.73 -0.06 8.53
N GLY A 6 -8.86 0.89 7.61
CA GLY A 6 -10.09 1.67 7.41
C GLY A 6 -10.52 2.51 8.63
N ASP A 7 -9.78 2.42 9.73
CA ASP A 7 -10.02 3.17 10.95
C ASP A 7 -9.04 4.34 11.03
N PRO A 8 -9.50 5.60 11.06
CA PRO A 8 -8.67 6.79 11.18
C PRO A 8 -8.13 7.02 12.60
N GLY A 9 -8.00 5.96 13.40
CA GLY A 9 -7.37 6.04 14.70
C GLY A 9 -5.91 6.53 14.55
N PRO A 10 -5.43 7.44 15.39
CA PRO A 10 -4.12 8.07 15.21
C PRO A 10 -3.01 7.01 15.23
N VAL A 11 -2.40 6.80 14.06
CA VAL A 11 -1.05 6.24 14.00
C VAL A 11 -0.16 7.35 14.56
N THR A 12 0.20 7.23 15.82
CA THR A 12 1.20 8.09 16.41
C THR A 12 2.59 7.62 15.95
N ALA A 13 2.90 7.84 14.68
CA ALA A 13 4.27 8.10 14.31
C ALA A 13 4.40 9.63 14.32
N PRO A 14 5.37 10.21 14.99
CA PRO A 14 5.66 11.63 14.85
C PRO A 14 6.23 11.84 13.44
N TRP A 15 5.33 12.05 12.47
CA TRP A 15 5.74 12.61 11.19
C TRP A 15 5.95 14.09 11.42
N ASP A 16 7.17 14.49 11.71
CA ASP A 16 7.58 15.86 11.51
C ASP A 16 7.64 16.06 9.99
N GLU A 17 6.79 16.93 9.44
CA GLU A 17 6.74 17.28 8.01
C GLU A 17 8.09 17.85 7.49
N ARG A 18 9.07 18.02 8.36
CA ARG A 18 10.41 18.54 8.11
C ARG A 18 11.50 17.48 7.96
N GLU A 19 11.22 16.20 8.24
CA GLU A 19 12.20 15.15 8.04
C GLU A 19 12.20 14.67 6.59
N GLU A 20 13.37 14.76 5.95
CA GLU A 20 13.62 14.12 4.65
C GLU A 20 13.36 12.61 4.76
N PRO A 21 12.75 11.96 3.74
CA PRO A 21 12.50 10.53 3.78
C PRO A 21 13.83 9.78 3.90
N THR A 22 14.05 9.15 5.04
CA THR A 22 15.17 8.24 5.23
C THR A 22 14.88 6.92 4.51
N ASP A 23 15.84 6.37 3.79
CA ASP A 23 15.73 5.04 3.13
C ASP A 23 15.61 3.88 4.13
N THR A 24 15.72 4.14 5.42
CA THR A 24 15.67 3.16 6.50
C THR A 24 14.23 2.89 6.92
N PRO A 25 13.74 1.63 6.84
CA PRO A 25 12.39 1.30 7.27
C PRO A 25 12.28 1.46 8.79
N ARG A 26 11.49 2.41 9.25
CA ARG A 26 11.21 2.61 10.68
C ARG A 26 10.04 1.74 11.15
N PRO A 27 10.05 1.21 12.38
CA PRO A 27 8.89 0.55 12.95
C PRO A 27 7.75 1.57 13.12
N ALA A 28 6.57 1.19 12.64
CA ALA A 28 5.34 1.96 12.86
C ALA A 28 4.44 1.16 13.81
N TRP A 29 3.73 1.86 14.70
CA TRP A 29 2.87 1.28 15.71
C TRP A 29 1.40 1.35 15.30
N ALA A 30 0.64 0.29 15.55
CA ALA A 30 -0.80 0.25 15.41
C ALA A 30 -1.42 -0.23 16.72
N ARG A 31 -2.65 0.23 17.04
CA ARG A 31 -3.34 -0.15 18.28
C ARG A 31 -3.80 -1.61 18.30
N ALA A 32 -3.91 -2.23 17.14
CA ALA A 32 -4.33 -3.63 16.99
C ALA A 32 -3.47 -4.35 15.97
N GLY A 33 -3.50 -5.68 15.97
CA GLY A 33 -2.89 -6.48 14.92
C GLY A 33 -3.52 -6.17 13.56
N VAL A 34 -2.68 -5.91 12.56
CA VAL A 34 -3.08 -5.54 11.21
C VAL A 34 -2.69 -6.63 10.24
N ASP A 35 -3.59 -7.01 9.35
CA ASP A 35 -3.23 -7.85 8.20
C ASP A 35 -2.49 -7.01 7.16
N VAL A 36 -1.19 -7.25 7.03
CA VAL A 36 -0.32 -6.59 6.05
C VAL A 36 -0.08 -7.42 4.79
N SER A 37 -0.84 -8.50 4.57
CA SER A 37 -0.67 -9.38 3.40
C SER A 37 -0.76 -8.63 2.07
N ARG A 38 -1.56 -7.57 2.02
CA ARG A 38 -1.75 -6.69 0.86
C ARG A 38 -0.78 -5.52 0.81
N ALA A 39 0.00 -5.28 1.86
CA ALA A 39 0.84 -4.07 1.97
C ALA A 39 1.95 -4.05 0.91
N ALA A 40 2.26 -2.83 0.43
CA ALA A 40 3.34 -2.56 -0.51
C ALA A 40 4.64 -2.10 0.19
N TYR A 41 4.48 -1.38 1.30
CA TYR A 41 5.58 -0.74 2.02
C TYR A 41 5.78 -1.28 3.44
N VAL A 42 4.85 -2.09 3.97
CA VAL A 42 4.99 -2.77 5.26
C VAL A 42 5.29 -4.24 5.01
N ALA A 43 6.38 -4.74 5.54
CA ALA A 43 6.81 -6.12 5.32
C ALA A 43 6.15 -7.11 6.28
N GLU A 44 6.01 -6.72 7.54
CA GLU A 44 5.54 -7.58 8.64
C GLU A 44 4.77 -6.76 9.66
N CYS A 45 3.75 -7.36 10.25
CA CYS A 45 3.09 -6.85 11.44
C CYS A 45 3.34 -7.83 12.58
N CYS A 46 3.85 -7.34 13.72
CA CYS A 46 4.14 -8.14 14.89
C CYS A 46 3.40 -7.57 16.10
N ARG A 47 2.92 -8.43 16.98
CA ARG A 47 2.51 -8.06 18.33
C ARG A 47 3.77 -7.88 19.18
N LEU A 48 4.01 -6.69 19.68
CA LEU A 48 5.15 -6.41 20.54
C LEU A 48 5.06 -7.24 21.83
N LEU A 49 6.14 -7.91 22.17
CA LEU A 49 6.29 -8.68 23.40
C LEU A 49 7.28 -8.00 24.35
N ALA A 50 8.48 -7.65 23.87
CA ALA A 50 9.53 -7.02 24.63
C ALA A 50 10.25 -5.95 23.81
N ARG A 51 10.89 -5.01 24.49
CA ARG A 51 11.76 -3.97 23.89
C ARG A 51 12.95 -3.70 24.81
N GLY A 52 14.03 -3.19 24.24
CA GLY A 52 15.22 -2.78 25.01
C GLY A 52 16.02 -1.75 24.23
N ASP A 53 16.72 -0.88 24.92
CA ASP A 53 17.65 0.07 24.29
C ASP A 53 18.86 -0.67 23.71
N THR A 54 19.28 -1.74 24.37
CA THR A 54 20.31 -2.66 23.92
C THR A 54 19.76 -4.07 23.72
N LEU A 55 20.54 -4.95 23.07
CA LEU A 55 20.18 -6.37 22.98
C LEU A 55 20.12 -7.05 24.36
N GLU A 56 20.98 -6.65 25.29
CA GLU A 56 21.01 -7.18 26.64
C GLU A 56 19.75 -6.80 27.43
N ASP A 57 19.30 -5.55 27.31
CA ASP A 57 18.03 -5.10 27.91
C ASP A 57 16.84 -5.87 27.35
N LEU A 58 16.82 -6.11 26.01
CA LEU A 58 15.80 -6.92 25.39
C LEU A 58 15.75 -8.34 25.93
N LEU A 59 16.91 -8.99 26.10
CA LEU A 59 17.00 -10.35 26.63
C LEU A 59 16.52 -10.41 28.08
N THR A 60 16.87 -9.40 28.88
CA THR A 60 16.42 -9.30 30.29
C THR A 60 14.88 -9.16 30.34
N GLU A 61 14.31 -8.26 29.57
CA GLU A 61 12.84 -8.11 29.51
C GLU A 61 12.14 -9.37 28.98
N ALA A 62 12.72 -10.04 27.97
CA ALA A 62 12.18 -11.29 27.43
C ALA A 62 12.21 -12.43 28.48
N GLU A 63 13.26 -12.52 29.31
CA GLU A 63 13.36 -13.49 30.40
C GLU A 63 12.34 -13.21 31.51
N GLU A 64 12.18 -11.93 31.91
CA GLU A 64 11.19 -11.49 32.90
C GLU A 64 9.73 -11.80 32.48
N LEU A 65 9.43 -11.80 31.18
CA LEU A 65 8.12 -12.18 30.67
C LEU A 65 7.76 -13.65 30.88
N GLY A 66 8.76 -14.53 31.11
CA GLY A 66 8.56 -15.96 31.36
C GLY A 66 7.79 -16.64 30.23
N LEU A 67 8.13 -16.35 28.99
CA LEU A 67 7.43 -16.88 27.81
C LEU A 67 7.51 -18.41 27.75
N ARG A 68 6.37 -19.06 27.48
CA ARG A 68 6.26 -20.51 27.28
C ARG A 68 5.64 -20.80 25.93
N MET A 69 6.40 -21.44 25.05
CA MET A 69 5.97 -21.67 23.67
C MET A 69 6.49 -23.01 23.15
N GLU A 70 5.62 -23.77 22.54
CA GLU A 70 6.02 -24.97 21.83
C GLU A 70 6.03 -24.72 20.31
N ARG A 71 6.96 -25.38 19.62
CA ARG A 71 7.12 -25.27 18.16
C ARG A 71 7.27 -23.83 17.69
N PHE A 72 8.12 -23.08 18.34
CA PHE A 72 8.41 -21.71 17.94
C PHE A 72 9.63 -21.61 17.01
N ARG A 73 9.69 -20.52 16.28
CA ARG A 73 10.85 -20.13 15.48
C ARG A 73 11.14 -18.66 15.72
N ILE A 74 12.43 -18.31 15.81
CA ILE A 74 12.88 -16.93 15.93
C ILE A 74 13.58 -16.52 14.64
N ARG A 75 13.36 -15.30 14.21
CA ARG A 75 14.10 -14.64 13.12
C ARG A 75 14.62 -13.30 13.59
N ALA A 76 15.93 -13.15 13.61
CA ALA A 76 16.58 -11.89 13.91
C ALA A 76 16.94 -11.14 12.65
N ARG A 77 16.63 -9.86 12.64
CA ARG A 77 17.03 -8.91 11.60
C ARG A 77 17.54 -7.64 12.26
N LYS A 78 18.60 -7.08 11.72
CA LYS A 78 19.15 -5.82 12.18
C LYS A 78 19.45 -4.92 10.98
N GLU A 79 19.40 -3.63 11.21
CA GLU A 79 19.81 -2.64 10.23
C GLU A 79 21.34 -2.62 10.08
N ALA A 80 21.81 -2.08 8.96
CA ALA A 80 23.23 -2.20 8.59
C ALA A 80 24.18 -1.47 9.56
N ASP A 81 23.71 -0.41 10.20
CA ASP A 81 24.42 0.43 11.14
C ASP A 81 24.31 -0.05 12.60
N VAL A 82 23.51 -1.09 12.87
CA VAL A 82 23.37 -1.68 14.21
C VAL A 82 24.52 -2.64 14.49
N GLN A 83 25.38 -2.27 15.45
CA GLN A 83 26.46 -3.13 15.94
C GLN A 83 25.89 -4.23 16.84
N ALA A 84 25.94 -5.47 16.36
CA ALA A 84 25.40 -6.62 17.09
C ALA A 84 25.98 -7.93 16.58
N PRO A 85 25.85 -9.03 17.34
CA PRO A 85 26.25 -10.37 16.92
C PRO A 85 25.57 -10.81 15.61
N PRO A 86 26.04 -11.86 14.94
CA PRO A 86 25.34 -12.49 13.83
C PRO A 86 23.90 -12.89 14.22
N SER A 87 22.95 -12.79 13.27
CA SER A 87 21.53 -13.07 13.51
C SER A 87 21.28 -14.40 14.21
N GLN A 88 21.99 -15.45 13.84
CA GLN A 88 21.86 -16.77 14.46
C GLN A 88 22.19 -16.75 15.98
N ARG A 89 23.20 -15.98 16.39
CA ARG A 89 23.50 -15.83 17.83
C ARG A 89 22.42 -15.09 18.59
N ILE A 90 21.83 -14.08 17.98
CA ILE A 90 20.69 -13.35 18.55
C ILE A 90 19.48 -14.29 18.67
N GLU A 91 19.19 -15.07 17.62
CA GLU A 91 18.11 -16.06 17.63
C GLU A 91 18.28 -17.10 18.75
N CYS A 92 19.49 -17.62 18.95
CA CYS A 92 19.79 -18.53 20.05
C CYS A 92 19.63 -17.85 21.42
N ALA A 93 20.19 -16.66 21.60
CA ALA A 93 20.10 -15.93 22.87
C ALA A 93 18.64 -15.65 23.27
N VAL A 94 17.80 -15.28 22.33
CA VAL A 94 16.35 -15.10 22.59
C VAL A 94 15.66 -16.44 22.82
N ALA A 95 16.06 -17.52 22.14
CA ALA A 95 15.49 -18.85 22.38
C ALA A 95 15.78 -19.35 23.79
N ASP A 96 16.95 -19.03 24.35
CA ASP A 96 17.35 -19.43 25.71
C ASP A 96 16.49 -18.72 26.79
N THR A 97 15.79 -17.63 26.50
CA THR A 97 14.85 -16.95 27.41
C THR A 97 13.43 -17.54 27.37
N ILE A 98 13.17 -18.53 26.51
CA ILE A 98 11.82 -19.09 26.28
C ILE A 98 11.78 -20.53 26.75
N GLU A 99 10.84 -20.84 27.64
CA GLU A 99 10.57 -22.23 28.05
C GLU A 99 9.79 -22.95 26.95
N GLY A 100 10.33 -24.05 26.40
CA GLY A 100 9.69 -24.86 25.39
C GLY A 100 10.65 -25.36 24.31
N SER A 101 10.12 -25.78 23.17
CA SER A 101 10.90 -26.40 22.09
C SER A 101 10.79 -25.63 20.76
N PRO A 102 11.91 -25.27 20.13
CA PRO A 102 11.91 -24.66 18.81
C PRO A 102 11.56 -25.68 17.70
N ASP A 103 10.87 -25.24 16.68
CA ASP A 103 10.62 -26.00 15.43
C ASP A 103 10.87 -25.08 14.22
N LEU A 104 12.04 -25.22 13.60
CA LEU A 104 12.45 -24.38 12.47
C LEU A 104 11.72 -24.74 11.17
N SER A 105 11.11 -25.92 11.10
CA SER A 105 10.50 -26.46 9.88
C SER A 105 9.01 -26.18 9.81
N ARG A 106 8.29 -26.34 10.92
CA ARG A 106 6.82 -26.17 11.00
C ARG A 106 6.43 -25.45 12.30
N PRO A 107 6.90 -24.21 12.48
CA PRO A 107 6.60 -23.46 13.70
C PRO A 107 5.09 -23.21 13.83
N ALA A 108 4.59 -23.30 15.05
CA ALA A 108 3.25 -22.84 15.40
C ALA A 108 3.25 -21.34 15.71
N VAL A 109 4.37 -20.82 16.22
CA VAL A 109 4.58 -19.41 16.52
C VAL A 109 5.88 -18.95 15.88
N GLU A 110 5.84 -17.81 15.20
CA GLU A 110 7.04 -17.18 14.68
C GLU A 110 7.30 -15.86 15.44
N LEU A 111 8.50 -15.74 16.00
CA LEU A 111 8.98 -14.54 16.68
C LEU A 111 9.95 -13.79 15.80
N VAL A 112 9.89 -12.47 15.84
CA VAL A 112 10.76 -11.58 15.08
C VAL A 112 11.52 -10.68 16.08
N VAL A 113 12.84 -10.71 15.98
CA VAL A 113 13.73 -9.77 16.67
C VAL A 113 14.18 -8.73 15.68
N ARG A 114 14.00 -7.47 16.02
CA ARG A 114 14.41 -6.36 15.16
C ARG A 114 15.39 -5.45 15.91
N GLY A 115 16.63 -5.36 15.40
CA GLY A 115 17.60 -4.35 15.84
C GLY A 115 17.51 -3.10 14.97
N HIS A 116 17.28 -1.96 15.60
CA HIS A 116 17.19 -0.62 15.03
C HIS A 116 18.14 0.31 15.80
N PRO A 117 18.66 1.41 15.23
CA PRO A 117 19.48 2.37 15.98
C PRO A 117 18.84 2.90 17.27
N ASP A 118 17.51 2.97 17.31
CA ASP A 118 16.74 3.43 18.46
C ASP A 118 16.43 2.31 19.49
N GLY A 119 16.95 1.10 19.28
CA GLY A 119 16.78 -0.02 20.22
C GLY A 119 16.36 -1.34 19.57
N TRP A 120 15.97 -2.29 20.40
CA TRP A 120 15.64 -3.66 20.04
C TRP A 120 14.18 -3.99 20.36
N LEU A 121 13.57 -4.79 19.49
CA LEU A 121 12.18 -5.20 19.61
C LEU A 121 12.09 -6.72 19.44
N LEU A 122 11.31 -7.36 20.30
CA LEU A 122 10.84 -8.74 20.14
C LEU A 122 9.34 -8.72 19.94
N GLY A 123 8.86 -9.35 18.89
CA GLY A 123 7.44 -9.45 18.58
C GLY A 123 7.03 -10.81 18.05
N GLU A 124 5.78 -11.18 18.30
CA GLU A 124 5.13 -12.33 17.66
C GLU A 124 4.56 -11.90 16.32
N LEU A 125 4.92 -12.63 15.26
CA LEU A 125 4.44 -12.34 13.91
C LEU A 125 2.92 -12.56 13.82
N VAL A 126 2.19 -11.51 13.46
CA VAL A 126 0.74 -11.54 13.19
C VAL A 126 0.46 -11.78 11.72
N SER A 127 1.15 -11.03 10.86
CA SER A 127 0.97 -11.14 9.41
C SER A 127 2.21 -10.69 8.65
N ARG A 128 2.31 -11.13 7.40
CA ARG A 128 3.44 -10.81 6.51
C ARG A 128 2.91 -10.44 5.12
N THR A 129 3.55 -9.47 4.47
CA THR A 129 3.18 -9.10 3.11
C THR A 129 3.38 -10.28 2.14
N ASN A 130 2.41 -10.48 1.27
CA ASN A 130 2.58 -11.36 0.12
C ASN A 130 3.50 -10.66 -0.90
N ARG A 131 4.60 -11.30 -1.26
CA ARG A 131 5.62 -10.73 -2.16
C ARG A 131 5.49 -11.18 -3.61
N GLY A 132 4.47 -11.98 -3.95
CA GLY A 132 4.24 -12.47 -5.32
C GLY A 132 4.12 -11.33 -6.35
N TRP A 133 3.57 -10.20 -5.96
CA TRP A 133 3.44 -8.99 -6.79
C TRP A 133 4.78 -8.37 -7.24
N LEU A 134 5.91 -8.72 -6.63
CA LEU A 134 7.24 -8.25 -7.07
C LEU A 134 7.56 -8.68 -8.50
N GLY A 135 6.94 -9.74 -9.01
CA GLY A 135 7.03 -10.18 -10.40
C GLY A 135 6.24 -9.30 -11.39
N HIS A 136 5.36 -8.42 -10.93
CA HIS A 136 4.47 -7.64 -11.81
C HIS A 136 5.19 -6.52 -12.59
N GLU A 137 6.45 -6.23 -12.27
CA GLU A 137 7.29 -5.40 -13.13
C GLU A 137 7.60 -6.08 -14.46
N GLN A 138 7.63 -7.43 -14.49
CA GLN A 138 7.90 -8.21 -15.70
C GLN A 138 6.61 -8.42 -16.48
N ARG A 139 6.38 -7.59 -17.50
CA ARG A 139 5.19 -7.63 -18.33
C ARG A 139 5.55 -7.42 -19.81
N PRO A 140 4.74 -7.93 -20.77
CA PRO A 140 5.03 -7.85 -22.21
C PRO A 140 5.20 -6.43 -22.73
N PHE A 141 4.41 -5.48 -22.19
CA PHE A 141 4.42 -4.09 -22.63
C PHE A 141 4.75 -3.17 -21.44
N GLN A 142 5.95 -2.61 -21.48
CA GLN A 142 6.44 -1.71 -20.45
C GLN A 142 6.61 -0.31 -21.03
N TYR A 143 6.18 0.70 -20.26
CA TYR A 143 6.43 2.10 -20.53
C TYR A 143 7.28 2.68 -19.41
N SER A 144 8.26 3.51 -19.76
CA SER A 144 9.12 4.18 -18.76
C SER A 144 8.34 5.13 -17.84
N SER A 145 7.20 5.65 -18.33
CA SER A 145 6.28 6.51 -17.58
C SER A 145 5.32 5.72 -16.70
N ALA A 146 5.17 4.40 -16.89
CA ALA A 146 4.20 3.62 -16.17
C ALA A 146 4.45 3.63 -14.64
N LEU A 147 3.37 3.60 -13.89
CA LEU A 147 3.41 3.54 -12.44
C LEU A 147 4.10 2.24 -11.98
N PRO A 148 5.05 2.30 -11.04
CA PRO A 148 5.61 1.09 -10.45
C PRO A 148 4.54 0.27 -9.72
N PRO A 149 4.56 -1.08 -9.80
CA PRO A 149 3.59 -1.95 -9.11
C PRO A 149 3.45 -1.66 -7.62
N ARG A 150 4.57 -1.36 -6.95
CA ARG A 150 4.56 -0.99 -5.52
C ARG A 150 3.69 0.23 -5.22
N ILE A 151 3.77 1.28 -6.05
CA ILE A 151 2.96 2.49 -5.86
C ILE A 151 1.51 2.20 -6.21
N ALA A 152 1.24 1.54 -7.35
CA ALA A 152 -0.11 1.15 -7.73
C ALA A 152 -0.81 0.33 -6.63
N ARG A 153 -0.11 -0.66 -6.07
CA ARG A 153 -0.58 -1.47 -4.94
C ARG A 153 -0.90 -0.63 -3.70
N ALA A 154 -0.04 0.33 -3.37
CA ALA A 154 -0.29 1.24 -2.26
C ALA A 154 -1.54 2.08 -2.52
N MET A 155 -1.70 2.63 -3.73
CA MET A 155 -2.86 3.45 -4.09
C MET A 155 -4.17 2.65 -4.03
N VAL A 156 -4.20 1.41 -4.50
CA VAL A 156 -5.38 0.53 -4.36
C VAL A 156 -5.72 0.34 -2.89
N ASN A 157 -4.73 0.11 -2.01
CA ASN A 157 -4.97 -0.02 -0.56
C ASN A 157 -5.53 1.26 0.09
N LEU A 158 -5.28 2.44 -0.49
CA LEU A 158 -5.81 3.69 0.03
C LEU A 158 -7.33 3.84 -0.19
N VAL A 159 -7.90 3.14 -1.17
CA VAL A 159 -9.28 3.36 -1.62
C VAL A 159 -10.17 2.12 -1.63
N ALA A 160 -9.61 0.90 -1.49
CA ALA A 160 -10.38 -0.32 -1.65
C ALA A 160 -9.94 -1.48 -0.74
N ALA A 161 -10.90 -2.31 -0.35
CA ALA A 161 -10.76 -3.60 0.29
C ALA A 161 -11.02 -4.75 -0.72
N PRO A 162 -10.69 -6.03 -0.41
CA PRO A 162 -11.09 -7.16 -1.24
C PRO A 162 -12.61 -7.23 -1.41
N GLY A 163 -13.05 -7.42 -2.66
CA GLY A 163 -14.46 -7.42 -3.04
C GLY A 163 -15.00 -6.07 -3.47
N ASP A 164 -14.30 -4.96 -3.20
CA ASP A 164 -14.68 -3.63 -3.68
C ASP A 164 -14.45 -3.51 -5.19
N ARG A 165 -15.16 -2.55 -5.81
CA ARG A 165 -15.07 -2.18 -7.22
C ARG A 165 -14.34 -0.85 -7.35
N ILE A 166 -13.29 -0.81 -8.18
CA ILE A 166 -12.56 0.44 -8.43
C ILE A 166 -12.54 0.82 -9.90
N ILE A 167 -12.39 2.11 -10.16
CA ILE A 167 -12.16 2.65 -11.50
C ILE A 167 -10.76 3.27 -11.61
N ASP A 168 -10.10 3.01 -12.75
CA ASP A 168 -8.94 3.77 -13.23
C ASP A 168 -9.32 4.41 -14.58
N PRO A 169 -9.65 5.71 -14.60
CA PRO A 169 -10.17 6.38 -15.80
C PRO A 169 -9.06 6.74 -16.81
N CYS A 170 -7.80 6.40 -16.54
CA CYS A 170 -6.66 6.63 -17.43
C CYS A 170 -5.60 5.52 -17.27
N CYS A 171 -6.03 4.26 -17.37
CA CYS A 171 -5.30 3.10 -16.88
C CYS A 171 -3.98 2.78 -17.62
N GLY A 172 -3.73 3.39 -18.77
CA GLY A 172 -2.49 3.19 -19.52
C GLY A 172 -2.15 1.72 -19.73
N SER A 173 -0.98 1.29 -19.28
CA SER A 173 -0.52 -0.10 -19.39
C SER A 173 -1.12 -1.06 -18.35
N ALA A 174 -2.15 -0.64 -17.62
CA ALA A 174 -2.93 -1.40 -16.64
C ALA A 174 -2.20 -1.82 -15.37
N THR A 175 -1.20 -1.09 -14.90
CA THR A 175 -0.50 -1.45 -13.65
C THR A 175 -1.46 -1.48 -12.45
N VAL A 176 -2.33 -0.48 -12.33
CA VAL A 176 -3.33 -0.40 -11.25
C VAL A 176 -4.32 -1.57 -11.34
N LEU A 177 -4.79 -1.90 -12.55
CA LEU A 177 -5.76 -2.98 -12.75
C LEU A 177 -5.18 -4.35 -12.38
N VAL A 178 -3.90 -4.61 -12.73
CA VAL A 178 -3.19 -5.84 -12.36
C VAL A 178 -3.06 -5.95 -10.84
N GLU A 179 -2.63 -4.88 -10.16
CA GLU A 179 -2.49 -4.90 -8.70
C GLU A 179 -3.83 -5.05 -7.99
N ALA A 180 -4.88 -4.38 -8.47
CA ALA A 180 -6.22 -4.49 -7.92
C ALA A 180 -6.76 -5.91 -8.04
N GLY A 181 -6.71 -6.53 -9.22
CA GLY A 181 -7.11 -7.92 -9.42
C GLY A 181 -6.34 -8.88 -8.53
N TYR A 182 -5.01 -8.73 -8.42
CA TYR A 182 -4.17 -9.55 -7.54
C TYR A 182 -4.51 -9.40 -6.04
N MET A 183 -5.11 -8.27 -5.66
CA MET A 183 -5.55 -7.98 -4.30
C MET A 183 -7.00 -8.36 -4.02
N GLY A 184 -7.69 -8.99 -4.98
CA GLY A 184 -9.09 -9.39 -4.86
C GLY A 184 -10.08 -8.22 -4.97
N VAL A 185 -9.67 -7.11 -5.58
CA VAL A 185 -10.50 -5.96 -5.91
C VAL A 185 -10.96 -6.10 -7.37
N GLU A 186 -12.20 -5.75 -7.70
CA GLU A 186 -12.72 -5.79 -9.06
C GLU A 186 -12.36 -4.50 -9.83
N PRO A 187 -11.43 -4.53 -10.81
CA PRO A 187 -10.94 -3.33 -11.48
C PRO A 187 -11.66 -3.03 -12.77
N PHE A 188 -11.98 -1.75 -12.97
CA PHE A 188 -12.53 -1.18 -14.20
C PHE A 188 -11.56 -0.12 -14.73
N GLY A 189 -11.12 -0.23 -15.99
CA GLY A 189 -10.16 0.69 -16.60
C GLY A 189 -10.69 1.33 -17.88
N TRP A 190 -10.31 2.58 -18.09
CA TRP A 190 -10.48 3.31 -19.36
C TRP A 190 -9.14 3.74 -19.91
N GLU A 191 -8.97 3.57 -21.22
CA GLU A 191 -7.80 4.04 -21.95
C GLU A 191 -8.25 4.60 -23.31
N VAL A 192 -7.91 5.86 -23.57
CA VAL A 192 -8.34 6.56 -24.79
C VAL A 192 -7.63 6.05 -26.04
N ASN A 193 -6.40 5.56 -25.89
CA ASN A 193 -5.61 5.03 -27.01
C ASN A 193 -5.85 3.53 -27.18
N GLN A 194 -6.46 3.14 -28.27
CA GLN A 194 -6.78 1.74 -28.58
C GLN A 194 -5.55 0.82 -28.52
N THR A 195 -4.41 1.24 -29.07
CA THR A 195 -3.19 0.41 -29.08
C THR A 195 -2.68 0.17 -27.66
N VAL A 196 -2.73 1.20 -26.81
CA VAL A 196 -2.33 1.09 -25.39
C VAL A 196 -3.31 0.19 -24.63
N ALA A 197 -4.60 0.29 -24.89
CA ALA A 197 -5.62 -0.58 -24.31
C ALA A 197 -5.43 -2.06 -24.70
N GLU A 198 -5.11 -2.36 -25.96
CA GLU A 198 -4.79 -3.71 -26.40
C GLU A 198 -3.54 -4.27 -25.68
N GLN A 199 -2.53 -3.44 -25.47
CA GLN A 199 -1.33 -3.82 -24.70
C GLN A 199 -1.64 -4.01 -23.21
N ALA A 200 -2.50 -3.15 -22.65
CA ALA A 200 -3.01 -3.28 -21.29
C ALA A 200 -3.72 -4.63 -21.08
N ALA A 201 -4.61 -5.01 -22.01
CA ALA A 201 -5.29 -6.31 -21.95
C ALA A 201 -4.31 -7.50 -21.94
N ARG A 202 -3.23 -7.42 -22.74
CA ARG A 202 -2.18 -8.44 -22.75
C ARG A 202 -1.36 -8.47 -21.45
N ASN A 203 -1.09 -7.33 -20.84
CA ASN A 203 -0.44 -7.24 -19.52
C ASN A 203 -1.31 -7.86 -18.43
N ILE A 204 -2.62 -7.58 -18.41
CA ILE A 204 -3.58 -8.16 -17.47
C ILE A 204 -3.60 -9.69 -17.60
N CYS A 205 -3.74 -10.18 -18.83
CA CYS A 205 -3.75 -11.62 -19.13
C CYS A 205 -2.43 -12.30 -18.75
N HIS A 206 -1.27 -11.67 -19.00
CA HIS A 206 0.04 -12.20 -18.65
C HIS A 206 0.18 -12.48 -17.15
N HIS A 207 -0.40 -11.65 -16.31
CA HIS A 207 -0.40 -11.84 -14.86
C HIS A 207 -1.60 -12.69 -14.35
N GLY A 208 -2.38 -13.29 -15.24
CA GLY A 208 -3.52 -14.13 -14.87
C GLY A 208 -4.63 -13.37 -14.14
N GLN A 209 -4.73 -12.05 -14.35
CA GLN A 209 -5.74 -11.23 -13.72
C GLN A 209 -6.94 -11.03 -14.64
N ALA A 210 -8.07 -10.63 -14.04
CA ALA A 210 -9.27 -10.20 -14.74
C ALA A 210 -9.51 -8.71 -14.45
N ALA A 211 -9.90 -7.97 -15.48
CA ALA A 211 -10.30 -6.56 -15.37
C ALA A 211 -11.27 -6.22 -16.49
N TRP A 212 -12.18 -5.28 -16.23
CA TRP A 212 -12.99 -4.65 -17.25
C TRP A 212 -12.19 -3.52 -17.87
N LEU A 213 -12.00 -3.55 -19.19
CA LEU A 213 -11.23 -2.56 -19.93
C LEU A 213 -12.04 -1.98 -21.07
N THR A 214 -12.17 -0.66 -21.08
CA THR A 214 -12.91 0.10 -22.08
C THR A 214 -11.97 1.01 -22.87
N VAL A 215 -12.09 1.03 -24.19
CA VAL A 215 -11.41 2.01 -25.05
C VAL A 215 -12.29 3.26 -25.10
N GLY A 216 -11.80 4.38 -24.57
CA GLY A 216 -12.56 5.62 -24.55
C GLY A 216 -12.04 6.63 -23.52
N ASP A 217 -12.69 7.77 -23.46
CA ASP A 217 -12.39 8.80 -22.47
C ASP A 217 -12.94 8.37 -21.10
N GLY A 218 -12.09 8.30 -20.08
CA GLY A 218 -12.49 7.91 -18.73
C GLY A 218 -13.49 8.85 -18.08
N ARG A 219 -13.62 10.09 -18.57
CA ARG A 219 -14.65 11.05 -18.14
C ARG A 219 -16.06 10.66 -18.59
N ASP A 220 -16.17 9.73 -19.55
CA ASP A 220 -17.45 9.19 -20.02
C ASP A 220 -17.89 7.95 -19.22
N ALA A 221 -17.09 7.46 -18.28
CA ALA A 221 -17.45 6.34 -17.43
C ALA A 221 -18.74 6.63 -16.65
N ARG A 222 -19.67 5.69 -16.64
CA ARG A 222 -20.94 5.82 -15.91
C ARG A 222 -21.07 4.69 -14.91
N GLY A 223 -21.51 5.02 -13.72
CA GLY A 223 -21.68 4.09 -12.62
C GLY A 223 -21.21 4.68 -11.30
N SER A 224 -21.09 3.82 -10.30
CA SER A 224 -20.58 4.19 -8.98
C SER A 224 -19.59 3.12 -8.55
N TRP A 225 -18.47 3.55 -7.98
CA TRP A 225 -17.39 2.70 -7.53
C TRP A 225 -17.04 2.99 -6.07
N ASP A 226 -16.53 1.99 -5.37
CA ASP A 226 -16.07 2.14 -3.99
C ASP A 226 -14.83 3.02 -3.91
N GLY A 227 -13.98 2.96 -4.94
CA GLY A 227 -12.79 3.78 -5.07
C GLY A 227 -12.38 4.09 -6.50
N ALA A 228 -11.57 5.14 -6.66
CA ALA A 228 -10.90 5.47 -7.91
C ALA A 228 -9.39 5.60 -7.68
N VAL A 229 -8.61 5.17 -8.66
CA VAL A 229 -7.15 5.32 -8.68
C VAL A 229 -6.73 5.96 -9.98
N LEU A 230 -5.99 7.06 -9.91
CA LEU A 230 -5.53 7.81 -11.07
C LEU A 230 -4.02 8.00 -11.04
N ASP A 231 -3.33 7.53 -12.10
CA ASP A 231 -1.96 7.95 -12.44
C ASP A 231 -2.07 9.03 -13.52
N LEU A 232 -2.14 10.29 -13.09
CA LEU A 232 -2.37 11.39 -14.03
C LEU A 232 -1.22 11.51 -15.04
N PRO A 233 -1.52 11.75 -16.32
CA PRO A 233 -0.49 11.98 -17.32
C PRO A 233 0.32 13.22 -16.95
N TYR A 234 1.65 13.09 -16.91
CA TYR A 234 2.59 14.16 -16.59
C TYR A 234 3.58 14.39 -17.72
N GLY A 235 4.25 15.56 -17.69
CA GLY A 235 5.24 15.94 -18.69
C GLY A 235 4.67 16.62 -19.94
N ILE A 236 3.38 16.90 -19.98
CA ILE A 236 2.74 17.67 -21.06
C ILE A 236 2.38 19.04 -20.50
N ALA A 237 3.32 19.98 -20.62
CA ALA A 237 3.16 21.35 -20.10
C ALA A 237 2.32 22.22 -21.07
N ASN A 238 1.02 21.91 -21.21
CA ASN A 238 0.08 22.78 -21.91
C ASN A 238 -1.30 22.77 -21.23
N LYS A 239 -2.04 23.86 -21.41
CA LYS A 239 -3.34 24.09 -20.77
C LYS A 239 -4.36 22.98 -21.07
N ARG A 240 -4.34 22.43 -22.27
CA ARG A 240 -5.27 21.35 -22.66
C ARG A 240 -5.05 20.06 -21.86
N ALA A 241 -3.79 19.69 -21.59
CA ALA A 241 -3.46 18.54 -20.77
C ALA A 241 -3.86 18.76 -19.29
N GLU A 242 -3.66 19.98 -18.79
CA GLU A 242 -4.11 20.36 -17.45
C GLU A 242 -5.64 20.26 -17.32
N ASP A 243 -6.40 20.77 -18.30
CA ASP A 243 -7.86 20.67 -18.32
C ASP A 243 -8.35 19.20 -18.37
N VAL A 244 -7.65 18.32 -19.09
CA VAL A 244 -7.94 16.88 -19.11
C VAL A 244 -7.67 16.25 -17.74
N CYS A 245 -6.54 16.53 -17.12
CA CYS A 245 -6.20 16.00 -15.78
C CYS A 245 -7.22 16.47 -14.74
N ARG A 246 -7.59 17.75 -14.74
CA ARG A 246 -8.63 18.29 -13.84
C ARG A 246 -9.96 17.59 -14.07
N GLY A 247 -10.42 17.46 -15.31
CA GLY A 247 -11.67 16.78 -15.63
C GLY A 247 -11.70 15.30 -15.23
N LEU A 248 -10.57 14.58 -15.32
CA LEU A 248 -10.46 13.20 -14.84
C LEU A 248 -10.60 13.12 -13.31
N VAL A 249 -9.98 14.05 -12.57
CA VAL A 249 -10.09 14.08 -11.10
C VAL A 249 -11.51 14.47 -10.67
N GLU A 250 -12.09 15.51 -11.28
CA GLU A 250 -13.46 15.93 -10.99
C GLU A 250 -14.45 14.78 -11.22
N HIS A 251 -14.34 14.12 -12.38
CA HIS A 251 -15.19 12.97 -12.68
C HIS A 251 -14.98 11.80 -11.68
N ALA A 252 -13.73 11.49 -11.31
CA ALA A 252 -13.46 10.45 -10.32
C ALA A 252 -14.10 10.76 -8.96
N LEU A 253 -14.11 12.05 -8.55
CA LEU A 253 -14.77 12.50 -7.32
C LEU A 253 -16.30 12.43 -7.40
N GLU A 254 -16.89 12.49 -8.59
CA GLU A 254 -18.34 12.32 -8.79
C GLU A 254 -18.79 10.87 -8.67
N VAL A 255 -17.95 9.93 -9.17
CA VAL A 255 -18.34 8.52 -9.36
C VAL A 255 -17.78 7.57 -8.30
N ALA A 256 -16.83 8.02 -7.45
CA ALA A 256 -16.20 7.20 -6.43
C ALA A 256 -16.16 7.91 -5.07
N ARG A 257 -16.33 7.12 -3.99
CA ARG A 257 -16.32 7.64 -2.61
C ARG A 257 -14.92 8.04 -2.14
N LEU A 258 -13.91 7.23 -2.48
CA LEU A 258 -12.50 7.47 -2.16
C LEU A 258 -11.69 7.53 -3.44
N VAL A 259 -10.80 8.50 -3.54
CA VAL A 259 -9.97 8.71 -4.71
C VAL A 259 -8.50 8.77 -4.30
N ALA A 260 -7.66 7.97 -4.95
CA ALA A 260 -6.21 8.07 -4.85
C ALA A 260 -5.65 8.65 -6.15
N VAL A 261 -4.96 9.76 -6.06
CA VAL A 261 -4.35 10.43 -7.20
C VAL A 261 -2.85 10.45 -7.03
N VAL A 262 -2.09 10.02 -8.06
CA VAL A 262 -0.65 10.25 -8.14
C VAL A 262 -0.33 11.20 -9.27
N THR A 263 0.56 12.15 -9.01
CA THR A 263 0.98 13.20 -9.93
C THR A 263 2.36 13.72 -9.57
N VAL A 264 3.00 14.43 -10.48
CA VAL A 264 4.21 15.22 -10.22
C VAL A 264 3.88 16.66 -9.80
N ASP A 265 2.66 17.11 -10.07
CA ASP A 265 2.18 18.46 -9.85
C ASP A 265 1.56 18.63 -8.45
N GLU A 266 1.47 19.89 -7.98
CA GLU A 266 0.79 20.23 -6.73
C GLU A 266 -0.72 20.37 -6.98
N LEU A 267 -1.51 19.44 -6.49
CA LEU A 267 -2.97 19.43 -6.65
C LEU A 267 -3.74 19.85 -5.40
N GLY A 268 -3.08 20.06 -4.27
CA GLY A 268 -3.75 20.30 -2.99
C GLY A 268 -4.70 21.51 -3.00
N GLY A 269 -4.36 22.57 -3.72
CA GLY A 269 -5.23 23.75 -3.95
C GLY A 269 -6.48 23.37 -4.73
N PHE A 270 -6.30 22.75 -5.88
CA PHE A 270 -7.38 22.34 -6.76
C PHE A 270 -8.33 21.32 -6.07
N LEU A 271 -7.80 20.33 -5.36
CA LEU A 271 -8.62 19.36 -4.65
C LEU A 271 -9.54 20.02 -3.60
N ARG A 272 -9.06 21.07 -2.93
CA ARG A 272 -9.91 21.84 -2.00
C ARG A 272 -10.99 22.65 -2.72
N GLU A 273 -10.68 23.21 -3.89
CA GLU A 273 -11.64 23.95 -4.72
C GLU A 273 -12.80 23.06 -5.20
N THR A 274 -12.60 21.75 -5.39
CA THR A 274 -13.66 20.80 -5.75
C THR A 274 -14.62 20.49 -4.58
N GLY A 275 -14.37 21.00 -3.39
CA GLY A 275 -15.14 20.65 -2.18
C GLY A 275 -14.80 19.30 -1.58
N ALA A 276 -13.84 18.58 -2.14
CA ALA A 276 -13.39 17.29 -1.63
C ALA A 276 -12.50 17.45 -0.39
N THR A 277 -12.52 16.46 0.49
CA THR A 277 -11.67 16.41 1.68
C THR A 277 -10.37 15.65 1.38
N VAL A 278 -9.22 16.31 1.49
CA VAL A 278 -7.92 15.65 1.43
C VAL A 278 -7.67 14.96 2.76
N LEU A 279 -7.74 13.63 2.77
CA LEU A 279 -7.54 12.79 3.96
C LEU A 279 -6.05 12.61 4.30
N GLY A 280 -5.18 12.76 3.30
CA GLY A 280 -3.73 12.66 3.48
C GLY A 280 -2.98 12.80 2.17
N SER A 281 -1.69 13.06 2.28
CA SER A 281 -0.78 13.10 1.14
C SER A 281 0.59 12.53 1.50
N ALA A 282 1.29 12.01 0.51
CA ALA A 282 2.66 11.50 0.65
C ALA A 282 3.48 11.81 -0.60
N THR A 283 4.79 11.95 -0.44
CA THR A 283 5.71 12.08 -1.56
C THR A 283 6.50 10.79 -1.73
N VAL A 284 6.50 10.25 -2.94
CA VAL A 284 7.31 9.09 -3.32
C VAL A 284 8.40 9.55 -4.28
N ILE A 285 9.65 9.26 -3.94
CA ILE A 285 10.82 9.61 -4.75
C ILE A 285 11.37 8.35 -5.40
N LYS A 286 11.53 8.37 -6.72
CA LYS A 286 12.26 7.34 -7.47
C LYS A 286 13.29 8.03 -8.37
N SER A 287 14.55 7.88 -8.05
CA SER A 287 15.64 8.61 -8.68
C SER A 287 15.41 10.14 -8.57
N LYS A 288 15.29 10.85 -9.70
CA LYS A 288 15.03 12.29 -9.75
C LYS A 288 13.53 12.65 -9.80
N LEU A 289 12.65 11.67 -9.94
CA LEU A 289 11.22 11.89 -10.10
C LEU A 289 10.52 11.87 -8.74
N ARG A 290 9.93 13.00 -8.39
CA ARG A 290 9.07 13.16 -7.21
C ARG A 290 7.62 13.00 -7.66
N ARG A 291 6.90 12.03 -7.07
CA ARG A 291 5.47 11.87 -7.23
C ARG A 291 4.76 12.18 -5.93
N ARG A 292 3.68 12.92 -6.01
CA ARG A 292 2.79 13.16 -4.88
C ARG A 292 1.59 12.24 -5.00
N VAL A 293 1.25 11.59 -3.91
CA VAL A 293 0.06 10.76 -3.78
C VAL A 293 -0.90 11.48 -2.84
N TYR A 294 -2.14 11.64 -3.27
CA TYR A 294 -3.21 12.20 -2.46
C TYR A 294 -4.27 11.13 -2.23
N ARG A 295 -4.75 11.03 -0.99
CA ARG A 295 -5.98 10.31 -0.65
C ARG A 295 -7.08 11.32 -0.38
N VAL A 296 -8.15 11.22 -1.13
CA VAL A 296 -9.22 12.21 -1.16
C VAL A 296 -10.56 11.53 -0.94
N GLN A 297 -11.44 12.15 -0.18
CA GLN A 297 -12.82 11.74 -0.06
C GLN A 297 -13.71 12.77 -0.79
N SER A 298 -14.63 12.27 -1.63
CA SER A 298 -15.61 13.10 -2.28
C SER A 298 -16.49 13.83 -1.25
N GLY A 299 -16.88 15.08 -1.56
CA GLY A 299 -17.72 15.89 -0.68
C GLY A 299 -19.14 15.33 -0.55
N PRO A 300 -19.90 15.76 0.45
CA PRO A 300 -21.26 15.26 0.74
C PRO A 300 -22.29 15.54 -0.36
N GLU A 301 -22.00 16.40 -1.32
CA GLU A 301 -22.90 16.76 -2.43
C GLU A 301 -22.61 16.06 -3.75
N SER A 302 -21.52 15.28 -3.88
CA SER A 302 -21.27 14.46 -5.06
C SER A 302 -22.26 13.30 -5.04
N GLY A 303 -23.25 13.37 -5.91
CA GLY A 303 -24.38 12.49 -6.18
C GLY A 303 -24.54 11.27 -5.27
N THR A 304 -25.70 11.12 -4.67
CA THR A 304 -26.08 10.08 -3.73
C THR A 304 -25.42 8.71 -4.04
N TRP A 305 -24.29 8.42 -3.40
CA TRP A 305 -23.79 7.07 -3.34
C TRP A 305 -24.85 6.22 -2.63
N ASN A 306 -25.58 5.41 -3.38
CA ASN A 306 -26.55 4.46 -2.86
C ASN A 306 -25.99 3.05 -3.00
N PRO A 307 -25.58 2.38 -1.90
CA PRO A 307 -25.07 1.02 -1.95
C PRO A 307 -26.08 -0.02 -2.44
N GLN A 308 -27.35 0.37 -2.61
CA GLN A 308 -28.44 -0.52 -3.02
C GLN A 308 -28.80 -0.45 -4.51
N SER A 309 -28.17 0.42 -5.32
CA SER A 309 -28.46 0.53 -6.75
C SER A 309 -27.70 -0.47 -7.63
N GLY A 310 -27.08 -1.49 -7.07
CA GLY A 310 -26.38 -2.58 -7.78
C GLY A 310 -27.30 -3.64 -8.41
N THR A 311 -28.52 -3.31 -8.87
CA THR A 311 -29.28 -4.21 -9.74
C THR A 311 -29.05 -3.82 -11.19
N ALA A 312 -28.20 -4.61 -11.86
CA ALA A 312 -28.15 -4.65 -13.31
C ALA A 312 -29.55 -5.02 -13.85
N THR A 313 -30.18 -4.07 -14.50
CA THR A 313 -31.29 -4.40 -15.40
C THR A 313 -30.69 -4.87 -16.73
N THR A 314 -31.03 -6.09 -17.11
CA THR A 314 -30.68 -6.79 -18.35
C THR A 314 -30.91 -5.96 -19.60
#